data_c5dafc9df9112d9c703386947a2d53dc
#
_entry.id   c5dafc9df9112d9c703386947a2d53dc
#
_cell.length_a   1.000
_cell.length_b   1.000
_cell.length_c   1.000
_cell.angle_alpha   90.00
_cell.angle_beta   90.00
_cell.angle_gamma   90.00
#
_symmetry.space_group_name_H-M   'P 1'
#
loop_
_entity.id
_entity.type
_entity.pdbx_description
1 polymer ?
#
loop_
_entity_poly.entity_id
_entity_poly.type
_entity_poly.pdbx_seq_one_letter_code
_entity_poly.pdbx_strand_id
1 'polypeptide(L)'
;MTPRKGLSRATLGALLAWLLTGGAGTAIAQCVPPANSNEALLLAHYEAPIVFATAGMPMVLPAGGVALTGEVAGVPAAPASITTTSYCYSSKQEGTSLAPVLPRLRVTVGLPAGFAIEGSYLPPITVDQAKPDLGSLALSYTRVLLAPVSGPTLLFNGRVDGTVGSLVGPITCPASALQQTAPGQPCYGTKQSSDTFYPTSTDAEATIGAATRRVSAFVGGGYTWLDPHFRVGFTDLEGSTDHTLVEVSLRRAAVFGGISVPIIHSLDAAAEVYSVPKDLTTWRLSARYRVL
;
A
#
# COMPACT_ATOMS: atom_id res chain seq x y z
N MET A 1 40.86 -29.82 -45.46
CA MET A 1 39.79 -29.09 -46.18
C MET A 1 38.45 -29.59 -45.69
N THR A 2 37.79 -28.86 -44.83
CA THR A 2 36.46 -29.18 -44.31
C THR A 2 35.43 -28.24 -44.93
N PRO A 3 34.27 -28.73 -45.46
CA PRO A 3 33.29 -27.90 -46.13
C PRO A 3 32.44 -27.11 -45.08
N ARG A 4 32.38 -25.81 -45.21
CA ARG A 4 31.47 -24.92 -44.51
C ARG A 4 30.02 -25.20 -45.02
N LYS A 5 29.17 -25.73 -44.13
CA LYS A 5 27.71 -25.80 -44.38
C LYS A 5 27.13 -24.38 -44.25
N GLY A 6 26.73 -23.80 -45.39
CA GLY A 6 25.97 -22.55 -45.44
C GLY A 6 24.59 -22.72 -44.85
N LEU A 7 24.19 -21.89 -43.87
CA LEU A 7 22.83 -21.77 -43.37
C LEU A 7 21.93 -21.30 -44.53
N SER A 8 20.88 -22.04 -44.77
CA SER A 8 19.88 -21.76 -45.82
C SER A 8 19.08 -20.49 -45.46
N ARG A 9 18.94 -19.59 -46.44
CA ARG A 9 18.17 -18.34 -46.32
C ARG A 9 16.66 -18.56 -46.00
N ALA A 10 16.19 -19.78 -46.04
CA ALA A 10 14.80 -20.16 -45.73
C ALA A 10 14.48 -20.14 -44.22
N THR A 11 15.50 -20.30 -43.36
CA THR A 11 15.29 -20.28 -41.87
C THR A 11 15.20 -18.91 -41.27
N LEU A 12 15.68 -17.85 -41.93
CA LEU A 12 15.57 -16.46 -41.44
C LEU A 12 14.16 -15.88 -41.68
N GLY A 13 13.47 -16.29 -42.72
CA GLY A 13 12.12 -15.81 -43.05
C GLY A 13 11.04 -16.29 -42.09
N ALA A 14 11.19 -17.50 -41.56
CA ALA A 14 10.23 -18.08 -40.62
C ALA A 14 10.28 -17.46 -39.20
N LEU A 15 11.44 -16.98 -38.77
CA LEU A 15 11.63 -16.29 -37.46
C LEU A 15 11.08 -14.85 -37.46
N LEU A 16 11.10 -14.14 -38.60
CA LEU A 16 10.53 -12.81 -38.72
C LEU A 16 9.00 -12.83 -38.78
N ALA A 17 8.37 -13.87 -39.34
CA ALA A 17 6.91 -13.97 -39.42
C ALA A 17 6.25 -14.20 -38.04
N TRP A 18 6.96 -14.80 -37.09
CA TRP A 18 6.46 -15.02 -35.71
C TRP A 18 6.47 -13.76 -34.86
N LEU A 19 7.28 -12.76 -35.18
CA LEU A 19 7.35 -11.48 -34.48
C LEU A 19 6.25 -10.48 -34.92
N LEU A 20 5.56 -10.75 -36.01
CA LEU A 20 4.50 -9.88 -36.54
C LEU A 20 3.07 -10.35 -36.22
N THR A 21 2.89 -11.54 -35.66
CA THR A 21 1.62 -11.96 -35.06
C THR A 21 1.57 -11.37 -33.61
N GLY A 22 1.66 -10.07 -33.51
CA GLY A 22 1.28 -9.34 -32.30
C GLY A 22 -0.15 -9.74 -31.96
N GLY A 23 -0.33 -10.53 -30.89
CA GLY A 23 -1.64 -10.87 -30.41
C GLY A 23 -2.50 -9.61 -30.32
N ALA A 24 -3.69 -9.66 -30.88
CA ALA A 24 -4.71 -8.65 -30.65
C ALA A 24 -5.01 -8.67 -29.14
N GLY A 25 -4.17 -7.99 -28.34
CA GLY A 25 -4.46 -7.68 -26.96
C GLY A 25 -5.77 -6.89 -26.97
N THR A 26 -6.75 -7.34 -26.24
CA THR A 26 -7.95 -6.56 -25.95
C THR A 26 -7.47 -5.19 -25.47
N ALA A 27 -7.80 -4.14 -26.20
CA ALA A 27 -7.45 -2.79 -25.80
C ALA A 27 -8.18 -2.52 -24.47
N ILE A 28 -7.43 -2.55 -23.36
CA ILE A 28 -7.95 -2.15 -22.04
C ILE A 28 -8.08 -0.62 -22.12
N ALA A 29 -9.27 -0.11 -21.83
CA ALA A 29 -9.47 1.34 -21.73
C ALA A 29 -8.63 1.84 -20.54
N GLN A 30 -7.62 2.66 -20.82
CA GLN A 30 -6.78 3.27 -19.82
C GLN A 30 -7.26 4.69 -19.55
N CYS A 31 -7.43 5.03 -18.29
CA CYS A 31 -7.79 6.37 -17.83
C CYS A 31 -6.73 6.90 -16.86
N VAL A 32 -6.20 8.08 -17.16
CA VAL A 32 -5.25 8.78 -16.30
C VAL A 32 -5.91 10.08 -15.83
N PRO A 33 -6.62 10.06 -14.69
CA PRO A 33 -7.31 11.24 -14.20
C PRO A 33 -6.32 12.28 -13.65
N PRO A 34 -6.67 13.57 -13.67
CA PRO A 34 -5.86 14.61 -13.02
C PRO A 34 -5.64 14.32 -11.54
N ALA A 35 -4.49 14.69 -11.00
CA ALA A 35 -4.09 14.46 -9.61
C ALA A 35 -5.01 15.08 -8.54
N ASN A 36 -5.90 15.97 -8.93
CA ASN A 36 -6.91 16.62 -8.09
C ASN A 36 -8.35 16.16 -8.39
N SER A 37 -8.53 15.15 -9.26
CA SER A 37 -9.85 14.55 -9.48
C SER A 37 -10.28 13.72 -8.28
N ASN A 38 -11.57 13.46 -8.18
CA ASN A 38 -12.10 12.62 -7.11
C ASN A 38 -11.56 11.18 -7.19
N GLU A 39 -11.36 10.64 -8.38
CA GLU A 39 -10.74 9.33 -8.59
C GLU A 39 -9.32 9.27 -8.01
N ALA A 40 -8.50 10.27 -8.31
CA ALA A 40 -7.13 10.33 -7.80
C ALA A 40 -7.08 10.51 -6.28
N LEU A 41 -7.93 11.37 -5.73
CA LEU A 41 -8.02 11.60 -4.28
C LEU A 41 -8.57 10.37 -3.54
N LEU A 42 -9.51 9.64 -4.13
CA LEU A 42 -10.07 8.42 -3.56
C LEU A 42 -9.03 7.28 -3.54
N LEU A 43 -8.26 7.11 -4.61
CA LEU A 43 -7.18 6.13 -4.65
C LEU A 43 -6.09 6.47 -3.63
N ALA A 44 -5.69 7.74 -3.50
CA ALA A 44 -4.74 8.18 -2.48
C ALA A 44 -5.27 7.95 -1.05
N HIS A 45 -6.56 8.21 -0.82
CA HIS A 45 -7.20 7.96 0.47
C HIS A 45 -7.13 6.49 0.89
N TYR A 46 -7.35 5.55 -0.03
CA TYR A 46 -7.27 4.12 0.26
C TYR A 46 -5.83 3.60 0.33
N GLU A 47 -4.88 4.22 -0.36
CA GLU A 47 -3.48 3.80 -0.32
C GLU A 47 -2.75 4.27 0.93
N ALA A 48 -3.06 5.47 1.43
CA ALA A 48 -2.35 6.05 2.57
C ALA A 48 -2.34 5.18 3.85
N PRO A 49 -3.39 4.44 4.24
CA PRO A 49 -3.31 3.49 5.37
C PRO A 49 -2.46 2.25 5.07
N ILE A 50 -2.26 1.93 3.77
CA ILE A 50 -1.51 0.74 3.32
C ILE A 50 0.00 1.01 3.33
N VAL A 51 0.42 2.28 3.24
CA VAL A 51 1.84 2.67 3.31
C VAL A 51 2.56 2.00 4.48
N PHE A 52 3.77 1.49 4.21
CA PHE A 52 4.57 0.73 5.17
C PHE A 52 5.41 1.63 6.08
N ALA A 53 4.83 2.70 6.59
CA ALA A 53 5.50 3.66 7.46
C ALA A 53 6.01 3.03 8.77
N THR A 54 6.86 3.77 9.49
CA THR A 54 7.39 3.38 10.81
C THR A 54 6.26 2.94 11.75
N ALA A 55 6.47 1.88 12.54
CA ALA A 55 5.55 1.41 13.57
C ALA A 55 6.18 1.55 14.96
N GLY A 56 5.72 2.54 15.72
CA GLY A 56 6.19 2.80 17.08
C GLY A 56 7.59 3.42 17.14
N MET A 57 8.13 3.48 18.35
CA MET A 57 9.43 4.09 18.64
C MET A 57 10.56 3.39 17.88
N PRO A 58 11.44 4.14 17.16
CA PRO A 58 12.67 3.60 16.60
C PRO A 58 13.53 2.91 17.64
N MET A 59 14.18 1.81 17.26
CA MET A 59 15.10 1.12 18.15
C MET A 59 16.35 0.63 17.40
N VAL A 60 17.44 0.50 18.12
CA VAL A 60 18.64 -0.17 17.63
C VAL A 60 18.54 -1.65 17.97
N LEU A 61 18.49 -2.49 16.96
CA LEU A 61 18.64 -3.94 17.11
C LEU A 61 20.09 -4.33 16.94
N PRO A 62 20.62 -5.26 17.74
CA PRO A 62 21.93 -5.84 17.48
C PRO A 62 21.91 -6.60 16.13
N ALA A 63 23.09 -6.78 15.53
CA ALA A 63 23.21 -7.58 14.32
C ALA A 63 22.70 -9.02 14.56
N GLY A 64 21.77 -9.48 13.73
CA GLY A 64 21.08 -10.75 13.88
C GLY A 64 19.92 -10.76 14.88
N GLY A 65 19.71 -9.66 15.64
CA GLY A 65 18.54 -9.53 16.50
C GLY A 65 17.25 -9.45 15.69
N VAL A 66 16.18 -10.04 16.20
CA VAL A 66 14.88 -10.12 15.52
C VAL A 66 13.79 -9.47 16.38
N ALA A 67 12.91 -8.72 15.76
CA ALA A 67 11.69 -8.23 16.37
C ALA A 67 10.47 -8.60 15.52
N LEU A 68 9.39 -8.99 16.19
CA LEU A 68 8.08 -9.25 15.60
C LEU A 68 7.14 -8.14 16.03
N THR A 69 6.44 -7.53 15.09
CA THR A 69 5.47 -6.46 15.39
C THR A 69 4.12 -6.81 14.80
N GLY A 70 3.10 -6.86 15.65
CA GLY A 70 1.70 -6.84 15.24
C GLY A 70 1.22 -5.40 15.21
N GLU A 71 0.55 -4.99 14.13
CA GLU A 71 0.00 -3.64 13.94
C GLU A 71 -1.45 -3.72 13.51
N VAL A 72 -2.24 -2.75 13.94
CA VAL A 72 -3.58 -2.49 13.42
C VAL A 72 -3.68 -1.00 13.11
N ALA A 73 -4.01 -0.67 11.86
CA ALA A 73 -4.27 0.68 11.41
C ALA A 73 -5.77 0.90 11.18
N GLY A 74 -6.31 2.04 11.57
CA GLY A 74 -7.66 2.44 11.22
C GLY A 74 -7.73 2.84 9.74
N VAL A 75 -8.85 2.53 9.09
CA VAL A 75 -9.13 2.99 7.72
C VAL A 75 -10.39 3.84 7.78
N PRO A 76 -10.26 5.18 7.84
CA PRO A 76 -11.43 6.06 7.88
C PRO A 76 -12.24 5.94 6.58
N ALA A 77 -13.55 6.09 6.68
CA ALA A 77 -14.38 6.19 5.48
C ALA A 77 -13.98 7.43 4.66
N ALA A 78 -13.97 7.30 3.34
CA ALA A 78 -13.69 8.42 2.47
C ALA A 78 -14.76 9.51 2.61
N PRO A 79 -14.38 10.80 2.64
CA PRO A 79 -15.34 11.89 2.74
C PRO A 79 -16.23 11.95 1.50
N ALA A 80 -17.52 12.27 1.69
CA ALA A 80 -18.51 12.31 0.61
C ALA A 80 -18.11 13.22 -0.57
N SER A 81 -17.25 14.21 -0.33
CA SER A 81 -16.76 15.12 -1.37
C SER A 81 -15.90 14.44 -2.45
N ILE A 82 -15.27 13.31 -2.15
CA ILE A 82 -14.41 12.59 -3.10
C ILE A 82 -14.99 11.25 -3.56
N THR A 83 -16.13 10.80 -2.99
CA THR A 83 -16.75 9.51 -3.34
C THR A 83 -17.55 9.54 -4.63
N THR A 84 -17.92 10.72 -5.14
CA THR A 84 -18.56 10.84 -6.45
C THR A 84 -17.50 11.01 -7.52
N THR A 85 -17.27 9.96 -8.31
CA THR A 85 -16.32 9.94 -9.42
C THR A 85 -17.03 10.26 -10.73
N SER A 86 -16.35 10.91 -11.67
CA SER A 86 -16.95 11.35 -12.92
C SER A 86 -15.96 11.54 -14.09
N TYR A 87 -14.66 11.38 -13.85
CA TYR A 87 -13.65 11.61 -14.87
C TYR A 87 -13.43 10.38 -15.76
N CYS A 88 -13.24 9.23 -15.14
CA CYS A 88 -12.97 7.97 -15.86
C CYS A 88 -14.25 7.22 -16.25
N TYR A 89 -15.37 7.53 -15.63
CA TYR A 89 -16.66 6.85 -15.78
C TYR A 89 -17.82 7.85 -15.83
N SER A 90 -19.01 7.33 -16.17
CA SER A 90 -20.23 8.09 -15.89
C SER A 90 -20.35 8.36 -14.39
N SER A 91 -20.80 9.58 -14.04
CA SER A 91 -20.88 10.01 -12.64
C SER A 91 -21.63 9.00 -11.77
N LYS A 92 -20.97 8.51 -10.73
CA LYS A 92 -21.53 7.59 -9.73
C LYS A 92 -20.86 7.76 -8.39
N GLN A 93 -21.47 7.23 -7.36
CA GLN A 93 -20.92 7.17 -6.02
C GLN A 93 -20.21 5.83 -5.81
N GLU A 94 -18.95 5.86 -5.44
CA GLU A 94 -18.16 4.66 -5.16
C GLU A 94 -18.45 4.10 -3.77
N GLY A 95 -18.37 2.78 -3.64
CA GLY A 95 -18.42 2.11 -2.35
C GLY A 95 -17.15 2.41 -1.53
N THR A 96 -17.31 2.86 -0.27
CA THR A 96 -16.21 3.45 0.50
C THR A 96 -15.78 2.67 1.74
N SER A 97 -16.33 1.49 2.00
CA SER A 97 -15.97 0.72 3.19
C SER A 97 -15.58 -0.71 2.82
N LEU A 98 -14.30 -0.89 2.44
CA LEU A 98 -13.77 -2.23 2.18
C LEU A 98 -13.32 -2.94 3.46
N ALA A 99 -12.69 -2.21 4.38
CA ALA A 99 -12.26 -2.73 5.68
C ALA A 99 -12.02 -1.54 6.63
N PRO A 100 -12.66 -1.51 7.82
CA PRO A 100 -12.49 -0.40 8.77
C PRO A 100 -11.13 -0.40 9.46
N VAL A 101 -10.43 -1.53 9.41
CA VAL A 101 -9.10 -1.72 10.00
C VAL A 101 -8.23 -2.59 9.11
N LEU A 102 -6.93 -2.30 9.11
CA LEU A 102 -5.91 -3.05 8.39
C LEU A 102 -4.94 -3.69 9.40
N PRO A 103 -5.03 -5.00 9.67
CA PRO A 103 -4.04 -5.70 10.48
C PRO A 103 -2.78 -5.95 9.66
N ARG A 104 -1.60 -5.92 10.31
CA ARG A 104 -0.32 -6.19 9.66
C ARG A 104 0.64 -6.89 10.62
N LEU A 105 1.35 -7.89 10.14
CA LEU A 105 2.48 -8.49 10.82
C LEU A 105 3.78 -8.04 10.16
N ARG A 106 4.77 -7.69 10.98
CA ARG A 106 6.09 -7.23 10.55
C ARG A 106 7.18 -8.05 11.20
N VAL A 107 8.24 -8.33 10.46
CA VAL A 107 9.47 -8.95 10.96
C VAL A 107 10.61 -7.97 10.70
N THR A 108 11.32 -7.59 11.74
CA THR A 108 12.50 -6.72 11.65
C THR A 108 13.75 -7.50 12.03
N VAL A 109 14.79 -7.41 11.22
CA VAL A 109 16.10 -8.04 11.47
C VAL A 109 17.17 -6.95 11.56
N GLY A 110 17.86 -6.91 12.68
CA GLY A 110 18.98 -6.01 12.90
C GLY A 110 20.21 -6.40 12.07
N LEU A 111 20.84 -5.38 11.49
CA LEU A 111 22.09 -5.48 10.75
C LEU A 111 23.21 -4.73 11.48
N PRO A 112 24.49 -4.92 11.08
CA PRO A 112 25.60 -4.15 11.64
C PRO A 112 25.40 -2.63 11.49
N ALA A 113 26.06 -1.86 12.34
CA ALA A 113 26.15 -0.41 12.31
C ALA A 113 24.81 0.35 12.48
N GLY A 114 23.79 -0.29 13.07
CA GLY A 114 22.48 0.34 13.33
C GLY A 114 21.50 0.27 12.16
N PHE A 115 21.83 -0.48 11.12
CA PHE A 115 20.87 -0.79 10.05
C PHE A 115 19.89 -1.89 10.47
N ALA A 116 18.71 -1.92 9.85
CA ALA A 116 17.75 -3.01 9.95
C ALA A 116 16.96 -3.16 8.66
N ILE A 117 16.58 -4.40 8.35
CA ILE A 117 15.61 -4.72 7.29
C ILE A 117 14.31 -5.12 7.98
N GLU A 118 13.19 -4.64 7.44
CA GLU A 118 11.85 -4.99 7.91
C GLU A 118 11.02 -5.47 6.74
N GLY A 119 10.31 -6.57 6.92
CA GLY A 119 9.39 -7.12 5.95
C GLY A 119 8.01 -7.33 6.53
N SER A 120 7.00 -7.26 5.67
CA SER A 120 5.60 -7.54 6.02
C SER A 120 4.91 -8.23 4.86
N TYR A 121 3.97 -9.11 5.20
CA TYR A 121 3.09 -9.75 4.22
C TYR A 121 1.67 -9.86 4.77
N LEU A 122 0.71 -9.39 3.99
CA LEU A 122 -0.71 -9.63 4.20
C LEU A 122 -1.16 -10.70 3.21
N PRO A 123 -1.46 -11.92 3.70
CA PRO A 123 -1.93 -13.00 2.83
C PRO A 123 -3.35 -12.76 2.31
N PRO A 124 -3.77 -13.42 1.21
CA PRO A 124 -5.07 -13.24 0.57
C PRO A 124 -6.23 -13.86 1.35
N ILE A 125 -6.40 -13.42 2.60
CA ILE A 125 -7.50 -13.80 3.48
C ILE A 125 -8.56 -12.72 3.40
N THR A 126 -9.78 -13.10 3.01
CA THR A 126 -10.90 -12.15 2.90
C THR A 126 -11.30 -11.65 4.30
N VAL A 127 -11.24 -10.33 4.47
CA VAL A 127 -11.71 -9.62 5.66
C VAL A 127 -12.80 -8.67 5.20
N ASP A 128 -14.01 -8.84 5.73
CA ASP A 128 -15.20 -8.15 5.27
C ASP A 128 -15.43 -8.46 3.77
N GLN A 129 -15.28 -7.52 2.87
CA GLN A 129 -15.39 -7.77 1.44
C GLN A 129 -14.06 -7.58 0.70
N ALA A 130 -12.99 -7.31 1.42
CA ALA A 130 -11.67 -7.06 0.89
C ALA A 130 -10.77 -8.31 1.02
N LYS A 131 -10.07 -8.64 -0.06
CA LYS A 131 -9.08 -9.70 -0.12
C LYS A 131 -7.72 -9.10 -0.45
N PRO A 132 -6.88 -8.77 0.56
CA PRO A 132 -5.54 -8.26 0.34
C PRO A 132 -4.58 -9.38 -0.11
N ASP A 133 -3.54 -8.99 -0.82
CA ASP A 133 -2.33 -9.77 -1.11
C ASP A 133 -1.20 -8.76 -1.26
N LEU A 134 -0.62 -8.33 -0.11
CA LEU A 134 0.29 -7.20 -0.05
C LEU A 134 1.63 -7.59 0.56
N GLY A 135 2.70 -7.23 -0.12
CA GLY A 135 4.07 -7.35 0.36
C GLY A 135 4.69 -5.98 0.60
N SER A 136 5.43 -5.83 1.68
CA SER A 136 6.16 -4.59 2.00
C SER A 136 7.56 -4.90 2.49
N LEU A 137 8.51 -4.03 2.13
CA LEU A 137 9.91 -4.13 2.54
C LEU A 137 10.43 -2.75 2.92
N ALA A 138 11.27 -2.70 3.96
CA ALA A 138 11.95 -1.48 4.38
C ALA A 138 13.40 -1.72 4.75
N LEU A 139 14.22 -0.70 4.51
CA LEU A 139 15.57 -0.55 5.06
C LEU A 139 15.59 0.68 5.97
N SER A 140 16.09 0.52 7.17
CA SER A 140 16.20 1.63 8.12
C SER A 140 17.61 1.71 8.72
N TYR A 141 17.94 2.92 9.18
CA TYR A 141 19.15 3.21 9.93
C TYR A 141 18.78 3.94 11.21
N THR A 142 19.12 3.38 12.36
CA THR A 142 18.86 3.99 13.67
C THR A 142 20.17 4.32 14.39
N ARG A 143 20.24 5.54 14.90
CA ARG A 143 21.40 6.02 15.67
C ARG A 143 20.97 6.64 16.99
N VAL A 144 21.70 6.32 18.06
CA VAL A 144 21.62 7.03 19.31
C VAL A 144 22.34 8.36 19.17
N LEU A 145 21.61 9.46 19.33
CA LEU A 145 22.15 10.83 19.27
C LEU A 145 22.68 11.26 20.65
N LEU A 146 21.96 10.91 21.71
CA LEU A 146 22.28 11.27 23.07
C LEU A 146 21.79 10.17 24.02
N ALA A 147 22.64 9.73 24.93
CA ALA A 147 22.33 8.76 25.99
C ALA A 147 22.90 9.27 27.34
N PRO A 148 22.23 10.24 27.98
CA PRO A 148 22.69 10.78 29.25
C PRO A 148 22.53 9.75 30.37
N VAL A 149 23.35 9.88 31.45
CA VAL A 149 23.24 9.01 32.65
C VAL A 149 21.86 9.17 33.30
N SER A 150 21.34 10.40 33.31
CA SER A 150 19.98 10.73 33.76
C SER A 150 19.26 11.51 32.67
N GLY A 151 18.03 11.08 32.34
CA GLY A 151 17.23 11.71 31.30
C GLY A 151 16.89 10.77 30.14
N PRO A 152 16.20 11.27 29.12
CA PRO A 152 15.81 10.46 27.97
C PRO A 152 16.98 10.18 27.02
N THR A 153 17.02 8.97 26.47
CA THR A 153 17.87 8.64 25.33
C THR A 153 17.24 9.19 24.08
N LEU A 154 17.97 9.97 23.29
CA LEU A 154 17.51 10.49 22.00
C LEU A 154 17.99 9.59 20.87
N LEU A 155 17.07 9.28 19.96
CA LEU A 155 17.29 8.43 18.82
C LEU A 155 16.89 9.16 17.53
N PHE A 156 17.64 8.91 16.48
CA PHE A 156 17.29 9.27 15.11
C PHE A 156 17.11 8.00 14.29
N ASN A 157 16.11 7.98 13.43
CA ASN A 157 15.91 6.92 12.46
C ASN A 157 15.66 7.53 11.08
N GLY A 158 16.37 7.04 10.07
CA GLY A 158 16.06 7.26 8.66
C GLY A 158 15.58 5.96 8.06
N ARG A 159 14.56 5.99 7.20
CA ARG A 159 13.92 4.81 6.63
C ARG A 159 13.54 5.05 5.19
N VAL A 160 13.70 4.04 4.36
CA VAL A 160 13.12 3.94 3.03
C VAL A 160 12.36 2.63 2.94
N ASP A 161 11.20 2.64 2.31
CA ASP A 161 10.37 1.45 2.20
C ASP A 161 9.50 1.48 0.94
N GLY A 162 8.85 0.34 0.68
CA GLY A 162 7.92 0.20 -0.42
C GLY A 162 6.89 -0.88 -0.16
N THR A 163 5.73 -0.71 -0.77
CA THR A 163 4.62 -1.66 -0.74
C THR A 163 4.16 -1.96 -2.15
N VAL A 164 3.90 -3.24 -2.41
CA VAL A 164 3.35 -3.73 -3.68
C VAL A 164 2.34 -4.84 -3.41
N GLY A 165 1.47 -5.10 -4.37
CA GLY A 165 0.51 -6.20 -4.31
C GLY A 165 -0.86 -5.82 -4.84
N SER A 166 -1.91 -6.44 -4.30
CA SER A 166 -3.27 -6.21 -4.76
C SER A 166 -4.29 -6.30 -3.61
N LEU A 167 -5.42 -5.64 -3.80
CA LEU A 167 -6.59 -5.73 -2.93
C LEU A 167 -7.82 -5.89 -3.83
N VAL A 168 -8.50 -7.03 -3.72
CA VAL A 168 -9.68 -7.35 -4.51
C VAL A 168 -10.93 -7.13 -3.68
N GLY A 169 -11.94 -6.47 -4.25
CA GLY A 169 -13.22 -6.23 -3.58
C GLY A 169 -14.25 -5.55 -4.50
N PRO A 170 -15.51 -5.47 -4.06
CA PRO A 170 -16.59 -4.85 -4.82
C PRO A 170 -16.62 -3.32 -4.61
N ILE A 171 -15.65 -2.61 -5.20
CA ILE A 171 -15.47 -1.18 -5.00
C ILE A 171 -16.43 -0.38 -5.88
N THR A 172 -16.46 -0.67 -7.19
CA THR A 172 -17.26 0.14 -8.13
C THR A 172 -18.73 -0.20 -8.10
N CYS A 173 -19.09 -1.46 -7.95
CA CYS A 173 -20.49 -1.91 -7.91
C CYS A 173 -20.72 -2.88 -6.75
N PRO A 174 -20.78 -2.36 -5.49
CA PRO A 174 -21.15 -3.16 -4.31
C PRO A 174 -22.63 -3.59 -4.41
N ALA A 175 -23.05 -4.54 -3.56
CA ALA A 175 -24.42 -5.06 -3.54
C ALA A 175 -25.49 -3.96 -3.41
N SER A 176 -25.20 -2.92 -2.64
CA SER A 176 -26.10 -1.78 -2.42
C SER A 176 -26.27 -0.86 -3.63
N ALA A 177 -25.35 -0.90 -4.60
CA ALA A 177 -25.39 -0.06 -5.79
C ALA A 177 -25.97 -0.79 -7.02
N LEU A 178 -26.16 -2.11 -6.94
CA LEU A 178 -26.69 -2.90 -8.06
C LEU A 178 -28.11 -2.50 -8.42
N GLN A 179 -28.38 -2.39 -9.71
CA GLN A 179 -29.70 -2.09 -10.25
C GLN A 179 -29.96 -2.86 -11.54
N GLN A 180 -31.25 -3.13 -11.85
CA GLN A 180 -31.67 -3.92 -13.00
C GLN A 180 -32.71 -3.19 -13.85
N THR A 181 -33.00 -1.93 -13.56
CA THR A 181 -34.12 -1.20 -14.17
C THR A 181 -33.70 -0.22 -15.23
N ALA A 182 -32.43 0.19 -15.27
CA ALA A 182 -31.93 1.21 -16.17
C ALA A 182 -30.71 0.70 -16.96
N PRO A 183 -30.91 0.07 -18.15
CA PRO A 183 -29.79 -0.31 -19.01
C PRO A 183 -28.90 0.90 -19.34
N GLY A 184 -27.58 0.65 -19.43
CA GLY A 184 -26.59 1.70 -19.70
C GLY A 184 -26.27 2.64 -18.54
N GLN A 185 -26.93 2.49 -17.39
CA GLN A 185 -26.56 3.19 -16.17
C GLN A 185 -25.55 2.39 -15.34
N PRO A 186 -24.74 3.05 -14.47
CA PRO A 186 -23.77 2.39 -13.63
C PRO A 186 -24.39 1.25 -12.82
N CYS A 187 -23.63 0.16 -12.66
CA CYS A 187 -24.00 -1.01 -11.86
C CYS A 187 -25.28 -1.74 -12.33
N TYR A 188 -25.60 -1.67 -13.64
CA TYR A 188 -26.68 -2.43 -14.24
C TYR A 188 -26.30 -3.92 -14.26
N GLY A 189 -26.67 -4.65 -13.20
CA GLY A 189 -26.21 -6.03 -13.00
C GLY A 189 -26.85 -6.73 -11.81
N THR A 190 -26.61 -8.04 -11.71
CA THR A 190 -27.06 -8.88 -10.58
C THR A 190 -25.92 -9.31 -9.66
N LYS A 191 -24.66 -9.16 -10.11
CA LYS A 191 -23.47 -9.55 -9.35
C LYS A 191 -22.65 -8.33 -9.03
N GLN A 192 -22.10 -8.29 -7.81
CA GLN A 192 -21.12 -7.30 -7.43
C GLN A 192 -19.90 -7.32 -8.36
N SER A 193 -19.23 -6.18 -8.46
CA SER A 193 -17.95 -6.10 -9.15
C SER A 193 -16.87 -6.91 -8.41
N SER A 194 -15.85 -7.30 -9.15
CA SER A 194 -14.61 -7.90 -8.62
C SER A 194 -13.45 -7.02 -9.05
N ASP A 195 -13.39 -5.84 -8.46
CA ASP A 195 -12.39 -4.84 -8.77
C ASP A 195 -11.06 -5.19 -8.14
N THR A 196 -9.97 -4.75 -8.74
CA THR A 196 -8.64 -4.94 -8.19
C THR A 196 -7.94 -3.60 -8.04
N PHE A 197 -7.58 -3.27 -6.82
CA PHE A 197 -6.73 -2.15 -6.47
C PHE A 197 -5.30 -2.65 -6.28
N TYR A 198 -4.33 -2.00 -6.92
CA TYR A 198 -2.92 -2.28 -6.83
C TYR A 198 -2.23 -1.10 -6.14
N PRO A 199 -2.11 -1.10 -4.81
CA PRO A 199 -1.33 -0.10 -4.12
C PRO A 199 0.15 -0.32 -4.44
N THR A 200 0.79 0.73 -4.93
CA THR A 200 2.23 0.74 -5.21
C THR A 200 2.80 2.01 -4.64
N SER A 201 3.50 1.90 -3.52
CA SER A 201 4.12 3.05 -2.87
C SER A 201 5.61 2.85 -2.63
N THR A 202 6.31 3.97 -2.59
CA THR A 202 7.69 4.07 -2.10
C THR A 202 7.77 5.27 -1.17
N ASP A 203 8.46 5.11 -0.04
CA ASP A 203 8.49 6.12 1.02
C ASP A 203 9.91 6.39 1.48
N ALA A 204 10.16 7.63 1.90
CA ALA A 204 11.38 8.03 2.60
C ALA A 204 10.98 8.84 3.83
N GLU A 205 11.37 8.36 5.01
CA GLU A 205 10.96 8.91 6.30
C GLU A 205 12.14 9.21 7.20
N ALA A 206 11.96 10.19 8.09
CA ALA A 206 12.87 10.46 9.19
C ALA A 206 12.09 10.59 10.49
N THR A 207 12.62 10.04 11.58
CA THR A 207 11.98 10.03 12.88
C THR A 207 13.00 10.42 13.96
N ILE A 208 12.56 11.26 14.88
CA ILE A 208 13.29 11.54 16.14
C ILE A 208 12.44 11.00 17.28
N GLY A 209 13.10 10.33 18.22
CA GLY A 209 12.43 9.80 19.40
C GLY A 209 13.22 10.04 20.67
N ALA A 210 12.49 10.16 21.77
CA ALA A 210 13.01 10.28 23.12
C ALA A 210 12.49 9.11 23.97
N ALA A 211 13.39 8.30 24.51
CA ALA A 211 13.06 7.12 25.30
C ALA A 211 13.50 7.28 26.75
N THR A 212 12.59 6.97 27.66
CA THR A 212 12.88 6.75 29.08
C THR A 212 12.66 5.29 29.43
N ARG A 213 12.88 4.91 30.70
CA ARG A 213 12.59 3.54 31.16
C ARG A 213 11.10 3.17 31.17
N ARG A 214 10.19 4.17 31.19
CA ARG A 214 8.75 3.95 31.37
C ARG A 214 7.93 4.30 30.13
N VAL A 215 8.38 5.26 29.36
CA VAL A 215 7.65 5.75 28.20
C VAL A 215 8.63 6.32 27.19
N SER A 216 8.30 6.20 25.95
CA SER A 216 9.00 6.82 24.83
C SER A 216 8.02 7.61 24.00
N ALA A 217 8.47 8.69 23.39
CA ALA A 217 7.70 9.49 22.44
C ALA A 217 8.53 9.70 21.18
N PHE A 218 7.85 9.76 20.04
CA PHE A 218 8.51 9.98 18.76
C PHE A 218 7.66 10.86 17.86
N VAL A 219 8.33 11.54 16.96
CA VAL A 219 7.71 12.31 15.87
C VAL A 219 8.56 12.15 14.63
N GLY A 220 7.91 12.09 13.50
CA GLY A 220 8.57 11.93 12.22
C GLY A 220 7.76 12.53 11.08
N GLY A 221 8.35 12.47 9.92
CA GLY A 221 7.72 12.86 8.68
C GLY A 221 8.51 12.32 7.51
N GLY A 222 7.88 12.35 6.36
CA GLY A 222 8.45 11.79 5.18
C GLY A 222 7.75 12.26 3.92
N TYR A 223 8.13 11.60 2.86
CA TYR A 223 7.60 11.83 1.54
C TYR A 223 7.29 10.50 0.88
N THR A 224 6.07 10.38 0.39
CA THR A 224 5.53 9.18 -0.21
C THR A 224 5.26 9.41 -1.70
N TRP A 225 5.73 8.52 -2.53
CA TRP A 225 5.37 8.38 -3.94
C TRP A 225 4.32 7.29 -4.03
N LEU A 226 3.11 7.67 -4.45
CA LEU A 226 1.96 6.80 -4.60
C LEU A 226 1.70 6.62 -6.10
N ASP A 227 1.76 5.40 -6.57
CA ASP A 227 1.48 5.03 -7.97
C ASP A 227 0.38 3.95 -8.04
N PRO A 228 -0.82 4.21 -7.45
CA PRO A 228 -1.90 3.24 -7.45
C PRO A 228 -2.46 3.00 -8.83
N HIS A 229 -2.80 1.73 -9.08
CA HIS A 229 -3.55 1.29 -10.24
C HIS A 229 -4.86 0.66 -9.79
N PHE A 230 -5.92 0.95 -10.48
CA PHE A 230 -7.24 0.39 -10.18
C PHE A 230 -7.86 -0.20 -11.43
N ARG A 231 -8.21 -1.48 -11.40
CA ARG A 231 -8.89 -2.16 -12.49
C ARG A 231 -10.33 -2.46 -12.11
N VAL A 232 -11.26 -2.02 -12.94
CA VAL A 232 -12.67 -2.40 -12.82
C VAL A 232 -12.85 -3.86 -13.24
N GLY A 233 -13.75 -4.54 -12.55
CA GLY A 233 -14.13 -5.92 -12.81
C GLY A 233 -15.65 -6.10 -12.69
N PHE A 234 -16.43 -5.32 -13.46
CA PHE A 234 -17.89 -5.37 -13.44
C PHE A 234 -18.43 -5.93 -14.77
N THR A 235 -19.32 -6.93 -14.68
CA THR A 235 -20.04 -7.46 -15.84
C THR A 235 -21.51 -7.07 -15.72
N ASP A 236 -22.03 -6.38 -16.73
CA ASP A 236 -23.42 -5.96 -16.79
C ASP A 236 -24.38 -7.12 -17.17
N LEU A 237 -25.71 -6.84 -17.18
CA LEU A 237 -26.72 -7.82 -17.56
C LEU A 237 -26.68 -8.17 -19.05
N GLU A 238 -26.06 -7.37 -19.90
CA GLU A 238 -25.89 -7.61 -21.33
C GLU A 238 -24.66 -8.48 -21.60
N GLY A 239 -23.86 -8.80 -20.58
CA GLY A 239 -22.65 -9.63 -20.66
C GLY A 239 -21.41 -8.84 -21.04
N SER A 240 -21.49 -7.52 -21.11
CA SER A 240 -20.32 -6.66 -21.32
C SER A 240 -19.53 -6.51 -20.01
N THR A 241 -18.22 -6.68 -20.08
CA THR A 241 -17.35 -6.55 -18.92
C THR A 241 -16.48 -5.29 -19.04
N ASP A 242 -16.60 -4.43 -18.04
CA ASP A 242 -15.73 -3.27 -17.90
C ASP A 242 -14.40 -3.70 -17.27
N HIS A 243 -13.31 -3.45 -17.96
CA HIS A 243 -11.94 -3.68 -17.52
C HIS A 243 -11.12 -2.40 -17.50
N THR A 244 -11.77 -1.24 -17.41
CA THR A 244 -11.07 0.04 -17.38
C THR A 244 -9.99 0.05 -16.31
N LEU A 245 -8.79 0.48 -16.69
CA LEU A 245 -7.64 0.66 -15.83
C LEU A 245 -7.47 2.15 -15.53
N VAL A 246 -7.56 2.50 -14.25
CA VAL A 246 -7.28 3.85 -13.76
C VAL A 246 -5.88 3.87 -13.19
N GLU A 247 -5.05 4.78 -13.65
CA GLU A 247 -3.67 4.94 -13.19
C GLU A 247 -3.46 6.35 -12.65
N VAL A 248 -2.85 6.45 -11.49
CA VAL A 248 -2.58 7.73 -10.82
C VAL A 248 -1.15 7.73 -10.31
N SER A 249 -0.45 8.87 -10.45
CA SER A 249 0.86 9.07 -9.83
C SER A 249 0.79 10.32 -8.96
N LEU A 250 1.02 10.16 -7.67
CA LEU A 250 0.89 11.21 -6.68
C LEU A 250 2.13 11.29 -5.79
N ARG A 251 2.35 12.49 -5.23
CA ARG A 251 3.42 12.72 -4.27
C ARG A 251 2.83 13.39 -3.05
N ARG A 252 3.09 12.83 -1.88
CA ARG A 252 2.51 13.27 -0.61
C ARG A 252 3.56 13.43 0.46
N ALA A 253 3.44 14.51 1.21
CA ALA A 253 4.14 14.61 2.49
C ALA A 253 3.31 13.91 3.56
N ALA A 254 3.97 13.15 4.43
CA ALA A 254 3.37 12.52 5.59
C ALA A 254 4.02 13.05 6.87
N VAL A 255 3.24 13.13 7.93
CA VAL A 255 3.72 13.43 9.28
C VAL A 255 3.12 12.43 10.25
N PHE A 256 3.87 12.03 11.24
CA PHE A 256 3.40 11.06 12.22
C PHE A 256 4.05 11.29 13.57
N GLY A 257 3.44 10.73 14.59
CA GLY A 257 3.99 10.77 15.92
C GLY A 257 3.20 9.92 16.88
N GLY A 258 3.83 9.53 17.98
CA GLY A 258 3.19 8.62 18.90
C GLY A 258 3.97 8.42 20.18
N ILE A 259 3.45 7.52 20.97
CA ILE A 259 4.05 7.08 22.24
C ILE A 259 4.23 5.56 22.22
N SER A 260 5.27 5.09 22.91
CA SER A 260 5.47 3.66 23.16
C SER A 260 5.71 3.43 24.65
N VAL A 261 5.19 2.33 25.15
CA VAL A 261 5.37 1.92 26.56
C VAL A 261 5.90 0.49 26.61
N PRO A 262 6.92 0.19 27.41
CA PRO A 262 7.35 -1.16 27.68
C PRO A 262 6.29 -1.85 28.55
N ILE A 263 5.78 -2.99 28.11
CA ILE A 263 4.84 -3.83 28.86
C ILE A 263 5.63 -4.81 29.75
N ILE A 264 6.60 -5.49 29.13
CA ILE A 264 7.61 -6.33 29.79
C ILE A 264 8.96 -6.10 29.12
N HIS A 265 10.03 -6.72 29.60
CA HIS A 265 11.39 -6.49 29.11
C HIS A 265 11.55 -6.63 27.59
N SER A 266 10.82 -7.54 26.94
CA SER A 266 10.90 -7.84 25.51
C SER A 266 9.69 -7.37 24.69
N LEU A 267 8.65 -6.81 25.31
CA LEU A 267 7.41 -6.41 24.66
C LEU A 267 7.11 -4.94 24.88
N ASP A 268 6.98 -4.19 23.82
CA ASP A 268 6.55 -2.79 23.80
C ASP A 268 5.20 -2.67 23.10
N ALA A 269 4.32 -1.78 23.59
CA ALA A 269 3.12 -1.37 22.86
C ALA A 269 3.26 0.09 22.44
N ALA A 270 2.69 0.45 21.30
CA ALA A 270 2.70 1.82 20.81
C ALA A 270 1.35 2.25 20.25
N ALA A 271 1.07 3.54 20.38
CA ALA A 271 -0.04 4.23 19.72
C ALA A 271 0.53 5.39 18.92
N GLU A 272 0.07 5.52 17.67
CA GLU A 272 0.57 6.48 16.70
C GLU A 272 -0.60 7.14 15.96
N VAL A 273 -0.43 8.41 15.62
CA VAL A 273 -1.24 9.11 14.61
C VAL A 273 -0.37 9.31 13.38
N TYR A 274 -0.86 8.88 12.24
CA TYR A 274 -0.24 9.06 10.93
C TYR A 274 -1.14 9.92 10.05
N SER A 275 -0.60 10.96 9.46
CA SER A 275 -1.35 11.91 8.66
C SER A 275 -0.67 12.18 7.33
N VAL A 276 -1.44 12.03 6.28
CA VAL A 276 -1.17 12.58 4.95
C VAL A 276 -2.16 13.73 4.78
N PRO A 277 -1.77 14.99 5.07
CA PRO A 277 -2.73 16.08 5.32
C PRO A 277 -3.73 16.37 4.19
N LYS A 278 -3.41 15.96 2.95
CA LYS A 278 -4.29 16.14 1.79
C LYS A 278 -5.29 15.00 1.61
N ASP A 279 -5.02 13.83 2.18
CA ASP A 279 -5.78 12.62 1.90
C ASP A 279 -6.49 12.10 3.15
N LEU A 280 -5.75 11.84 4.25
CA LEU A 280 -6.36 11.36 5.49
C LEU A 280 -5.45 11.52 6.72
N THR A 281 -6.07 11.36 7.88
CA THR A 281 -5.38 11.12 9.16
C THR A 281 -5.92 9.84 9.76
N THR A 282 -5.03 8.94 10.17
CA THR A 282 -5.38 7.66 10.75
C THR A 282 -4.61 7.40 12.04
N TRP A 283 -5.10 6.47 12.84
CA TRP A 283 -4.42 5.96 14.02
C TRP A 283 -3.85 4.57 13.75
N ARG A 284 -2.77 4.25 14.45
CA ARG A 284 -2.13 2.93 14.41
C ARG A 284 -1.84 2.48 15.84
N LEU A 285 -2.11 1.21 16.12
CA LEU A 285 -1.71 0.55 17.35
C LEU A 285 -0.76 -0.59 16.99
N SER A 286 0.31 -0.73 17.75
CA SER A 286 1.26 -1.82 17.53
C SER A 286 1.74 -2.44 18.83
N ALA A 287 2.09 -3.72 18.77
CA ALA A 287 2.78 -4.45 19.82
C ALA A 287 4.02 -5.11 19.21
N ARG A 288 5.19 -4.85 19.78
CA ARG A 288 6.48 -5.31 19.28
C ARG A 288 7.15 -6.21 20.29
N TYR A 289 7.45 -7.43 19.89
CA TYR A 289 8.19 -8.42 20.68
C TYR A 289 9.61 -8.58 20.14
N ARG A 290 10.60 -8.38 21.00
CA ARG A 290 12.02 -8.61 20.68
C ARG A 290 12.38 -10.05 21.00
N VAL A 291 12.78 -10.79 19.96
CA VAL A 291 13.34 -12.14 20.09
C VAL A 291 14.82 -11.96 20.36
N LEU A 292 15.30 -12.42 21.48
CA LEU A 292 16.70 -12.32 21.90
C LEU A 292 17.61 -13.26 21.12
#